data_0888100a5cad6f88b2f8481abf7ae0ad
#
_entry.id   0888100a5cad6f88b2f8481abf7ae0ad
#
_cell.length_a   1.000
_cell.length_b   1.000
_cell.length_c   1.000
_cell.angle_alpha   90.00
_cell.angle_beta   90.00
_cell.angle_gamma   90.00
#
_symmetry.space_group_name_H-M   'P 1'
#
loop_
_entity.id
_entity.type
_entity.pdbx_description
1 polymer ?
#
loop_
_entity_poly.entity_id
_entity_poly.type
_entity_poly.pdbx_seq_one_letter_code
_entity_poly.pdbx_strand_id
1 'polypeptide(L)'
;MNESRFKRMKDLPSTHLLGTGTPMCSGCGGLEALHEIYDILGPKTVFVNAAGCMTLLAVYPFTPFRGSWLYTAMASAPAGAQGIRDALDILIEQQRLPAAEDLQVVVLTGDGAAYGMGLSSTSGAMERELDFIYICYDNEGYGNTGQQFSGATPHAARTATSTCPHGFAGYKKDLFSIWAAHKPAYVATVIGAEPLDLARKVEKAMQLKG
;
A
#
# COMPACT_ATOMS: atom_id res chain seq x y z
N MET A 1 -24.76 -2.61 -3.31
CA MET A 1 -23.61 -1.87 -2.78
C MET A 1 -24.13 -0.78 -1.88
N ASN A 2 -23.72 -0.75 -0.62
CA ASN A 2 -24.13 0.32 0.28
C ASN A 2 -23.48 1.63 -0.16
N GLU A 3 -24.20 2.76 -0.03
CA GLU A 3 -23.57 4.08 -0.22
C GLU A 3 -22.43 4.27 0.78
N SER A 4 -21.34 4.93 0.33
CA SER A 4 -20.23 5.28 1.21
C SER A 4 -20.69 6.20 2.35
N ARG A 5 -20.19 5.96 3.55
CA ARG A 5 -20.39 6.84 4.71
C ARG A 5 -19.71 8.20 4.54
N PHE A 6 -18.69 8.30 3.69
CA PHE A 6 -17.92 9.52 3.45
C PHE A 6 -18.53 10.36 2.35
N LYS A 7 -19.47 11.26 2.70
CA LYS A 7 -20.16 12.15 1.74
C LYS A 7 -19.50 13.54 1.67
N ARG A 8 -18.93 14.02 2.78
CA ARG A 8 -18.34 15.35 2.94
C ARG A 8 -17.05 15.25 3.74
N MET A 9 -16.18 16.26 3.65
CA MET A 9 -14.91 16.33 4.38
C MET A 9 -15.07 16.11 5.91
N LYS A 10 -16.14 16.60 6.50
CA LYS A 10 -16.43 16.41 7.93
C LYS A 10 -16.77 14.99 8.33
N ASP A 11 -17.06 14.13 7.37
CA ASP A 11 -17.39 12.72 7.60
C ASP A 11 -16.11 11.86 7.66
N LEU A 12 -14.94 12.42 7.32
CA LEU A 12 -13.64 11.77 7.46
C LEU A 12 -13.30 11.55 8.93
N PRO A 13 -12.57 10.48 9.27
CA PRO A 13 -12.11 10.26 10.64
C PRO A 13 -11.26 11.43 11.14
N SER A 14 -11.46 11.81 12.38
CA SER A 14 -10.62 12.81 13.08
C SER A 14 -9.60 12.15 14.02
N THR A 15 -9.47 10.84 13.95
CA THR A 15 -8.47 10.08 14.69
C THR A 15 -7.11 10.25 14.04
N HIS A 16 -6.06 10.05 14.83
CA HIS A 16 -4.68 10.05 14.35
C HIS A 16 -4.03 8.74 14.80
N LEU A 17 -4.25 7.67 14.02
CA LEU A 17 -3.72 6.35 14.35
C LEU A 17 -2.22 6.25 14.07
N LEU A 18 -1.71 7.04 13.12
CA LEU A 18 -0.28 7.17 12.90
C LEU A 18 0.28 8.25 13.83
N GLY A 19 1.23 7.88 14.68
CA GLY A 19 1.89 8.80 15.60
C GLY A 19 2.73 9.86 14.88
N THR A 20 2.97 10.98 15.57
CA THR A 20 3.80 12.09 15.05
C THR A 20 5.30 11.79 15.17
N GLY A 21 6.13 12.56 14.47
CA GLY A 21 7.59 12.46 14.55
C GLY A 21 8.17 11.39 13.62
N THR A 22 8.11 11.65 12.33
CA THR A 22 8.63 10.74 11.31
C THR A 22 9.86 11.33 10.61
N PRO A 23 10.87 10.51 10.23
CA PRO A 23 11.98 10.94 9.40
C PRO A 23 11.65 11.04 7.90
N MET A 24 10.37 10.91 7.53
CA MET A 24 9.93 11.08 6.15
C MET A 24 10.11 12.52 5.66
N CYS A 25 10.07 12.72 4.34
CA CYS A 25 10.16 14.04 3.74
C CYS A 25 9.01 14.95 4.21
N SER A 26 9.32 16.23 4.47
CA SER A 26 8.29 17.23 4.76
C SER A 26 7.32 17.37 3.60
N GLY A 27 6.00 17.32 3.87
CA GLY A 27 4.97 17.41 2.84
C GLY A 27 4.90 16.19 1.91
N CYS A 28 5.31 15.01 2.39
CA CYS A 28 5.23 13.78 1.61
C CYS A 28 3.77 13.38 1.38
N GLY A 29 3.27 13.52 0.13
CA GLY A 29 1.89 13.16 -0.21
C GLY A 29 1.56 11.68 0.02
N GLY A 30 2.55 10.78 -0.09
CA GLY A 30 2.38 9.37 0.25
C GLY A 30 2.16 9.15 1.75
N LEU A 31 2.83 9.95 2.61
CA LEU A 31 2.63 9.88 4.05
C LEU A 31 1.26 10.46 4.46
N GLU A 32 0.85 11.57 3.86
CA GLU A 32 -0.48 12.17 4.09
C GLU A 32 -1.58 11.19 3.70
N ALA A 33 -1.48 10.58 2.52
CA ALA A 33 -2.42 9.54 2.09
C ALA A 33 -2.44 8.34 3.05
N LEU A 34 -1.28 7.90 3.55
CA LEU A 34 -1.20 6.80 4.51
C LEU A 34 -1.88 7.13 5.84
N HIS A 35 -1.77 8.37 6.32
CA HIS A 35 -2.51 8.83 7.51
C HIS A 35 -4.01 8.62 7.33
N GLU A 36 -4.58 9.13 6.26
CA GLU A 36 -6.00 9.01 5.98
C GLU A 36 -6.42 7.55 5.77
N ILE A 37 -5.64 6.78 5.02
CA ILE A 37 -5.90 5.36 4.80
C ILE A 37 -5.95 4.61 6.13
N TYR A 38 -4.97 4.84 7.01
CA TYR A 38 -4.90 4.13 8.27
C TYR A 38 -6.06 4.50 9.22
N ASP A 39 -6.45 5.77 9.26
CA ASP A 39 -7.61 6.21 10.05
C ASP A 39 -8.93 5.61 9.55
N ILE A 40 -9.04 5.31 8.25
CA ILE A 40 -10.19 4.65 7.65
C ILE A 40 -10.19 3.14 7.93
N LEU A 41 -9.02 2.49 7.77
CA LEU A 41 -8.83 1.06 8.05
C LEU A 41 -9.02 0.72 9.53
N GLY A 42 -8.59 1.61 10.40
CA GLY A 42 -8.69 1.42 11.85
C GLY A 42 -7.49 0.68 12.46
N PRO A 43 -7.47 0.55 13.79
CA PRO A 43 -6.33 -0.01 14.54
C PRO A 43 -6.15 -1.52 14.40
N LYS A 44 -7.19 -2.25 13.93
CA LYS A 44 -7.13 -3.69 13.68
C LYS A 44 -6.51 -4.01 12.31
N THR A 45 -5.36 -3.39 12.03
CA THR A 45 -4.67 -3.51 10.75
C THR A 45 -3.26 -4.05 10.95
N VAL A 46 -2.87 -5.01 10.10
CA VAL A 46 -1.50 -5.50 9.98
C VAL A 46 -0.94 -4.98 8.66
N PHE A 47 0.07 -4.14 8.74
CA PHE A 47 0.79 -3.68 7.55
C PHE A 47 1.95 -4.61 7.22
N VAL A 48 2.03 -5.02 5.97
CA VAL A 48 3.17 -5.74 5.39
C VAL A 48 3.86 -4.81 4.41
N ASN A 49 4.93 -4.18 4.87
CA ASN A 49 5.64 -3.16 4.11
C ASN A 49 6.79 -3.75 3.30
N ALA A 50 6.81 -3.46 2.01
CA ALA A 50 7.97 -3.67 1.15
C ALA A 50 9.04 -2.61 1.43
N ALA A 51 10.31 -2.97 1.38
CA ALA A 51 11.41 -2.02 1.47
C ALA A 51 11.20 -0.82 0.54
N GLY A 52 11.40 0.40 1.05
CA GLY A 52 11.17 1.65 0.32
C GLY A 52 11.06 2.85 1.27
N CYS A 53 10.49 3.96 0.82
CA CYS A 53 10.36 5.16 1.63
C CYS A 53 9.62 4.92 2.95
N MET A 54 8.53 4.15 2.93
CA MET A 54 7.73 3.89 4.13
C MET A 54 8.46 3.05 5.20
N THR A 55 9.61 2.44 4.87
CA THR A 55 10.48 1.80 5.86
C THR A 55 10.94 2.76 6.95
N LEU A 56 11.12 4.04 6.60
CA LEU A 56 11.57 5.06 7.53
C LEU A 56 10.55 5.34 8.65
N LEU A 57 9.28 4.95 8.47
CA LEU A 57 8.25 5.14 9.48
C LEU A 57 8.47 4.27 10.73
N ALA A 58 8.97 3.06 10.55
CA ALA A 58 9.13 2.10 11.63
C ALA A 58 10.59 1.63 11.70
N VAL A 59 11.47 2.48 12.23
CA VAL A 59 12.88 2.18 12.46
C VAL A 59 13.09 1.89 13.94
N TYR A 60 13.52 0.67 14.25
CA TYR A 60 13.75 0.26 15.63
C TYR A 60 14.57 1.30 16.42
N PRO A 61 14.16 1.63 17.66
CA PRO A 61 13.05 1.06 18.41
C PRO A 61 11.70 1.79 18.24
N PHE A 62 11.58 2.66 17.25
CA PHE A 62 10.43 3.53 17.08
C PHE A 62 9.45 2.94 16.03
N THR A 63 8.17 3.02 16.33
CA THR A 63 7.08 2.78 15.40
C THR A 63 5.96 3.79 15.65
N PRO A 64 5.46 4.49 14.64
CA PRO A 64 4.32 5.36 14.75
C PRO A 64 2.97 4.61 14.66
N PHE A 65 2.99 3.33 14.32
CA PHE A 65 1.79 2.53 14.12
C PHE A 65 1.24 2.01 15.46
N ARG A 66 -0.07 2.07 15.62
CA ARG A 66 -0.79 1.39 16.71
C ARG A 66 -1.09 -0.07 16.41
N GLY A 67 -1.11 -0.44 15.13
CA GLY A 67 -1.26 -1.80 14.66
C GLY A 67 0.08 -2.50 14.45
N SER A 68 0.01 -3.72 13.95
CA SER A 68 1.19 -4.53 13.65
C SER A 68 1.86 -4.08 12.35
N TRP A 69 3.18 -4.15 12.34
CA TRP A 69 4.00 -3.80 11.19
C TRP A 69 5.03 -4.89 10.92
N LEU A 70 5.00 -5.46 9.72
CA LEU A 70 6.00 -6.38 9.23
C LEU A 70 6.79 -5.74 8.09
N TYR A 71 8.10 -5.63 8.26
CA TYR A 71 9.01 -5.19 7.21
C TYR A 71 9.53 -6.37 6.39
N THR A 72 9.51 -6.23 5.06
CA THR A 72 9.95 -7.28 4.13
C THR A 72 10.86 -6.72 3.04
N ALA A 73 11.59 -7.59 2.34
CA ALA A 73 12.23 -7.21 1.09
C ALA A 73 11.18 -6.78 0.04
N MET A 74 11.61 -5.97 -0.94
CA MET A 74 10.69 -5.37 -1.94
C MET A 74 9.77 -6.39 -2.62
N ALA A 75 10.32 -7.54 -3.01
CA ALA A 75 9.55 -8.58 -3.71
C ALA A 75 8.66 -9.43 -2.81
N SER A 76 8.84 -9.36 -1.47
CA SER A 76 8.31 -10.37 -0.55
C SER A 76 7.03 -9.93 0.17
N ALA A 77 6.61 -8.66 0.06
CA ALA A 77 5.47 -8.16 0.82
C ALA A 77 4.16 -8.94 0.54
N PRO A 78 3.77 -9.25 -0.70
CA PRO A 78 2.59 -10.07 -0.96
C PRO A 78 2.68 -11.47 -0.38
N ALA A 79 3.86 -12.11 -0.45
CA ALA A 79 4.08 -13.43 0.16
C ALA A 79 4.00 -13.38 1.70
N GLY A 80 4.53 -12.30 2.32
CA GLY A 80 4.39 -12.07 3.76
C GLY A 80 2.93 -11.88 4.16
N ALA A 81 2.16 -11.12 3.37
CA ALA A 81 0.73 -10.93 3.59
C ALA A 81 -0.06 -12.23 3.47
N GLN A 82 0.28 -13.07 2.48
CA GLN A 82 -0.29 -14.41 2.38
C GLN A 82 -0.08 -15.20 3.67
N GLY A 83 1.16 -15.30 4.14
CA GLY A 83 1.44 -16.06 5.36
C GLY A 83 0.68 -15.56 6.60
N ILE A 84 0.50 -14.23 6.70
CA ILE A 84 -0.30 -13.63 7.78
C ILE A 84 -1.77 -13.97 7.61
N ARG A 85 -2.33 -13.84 6.40
CA ARG A 85 -3.75 -14.14 6.16
C ARG A 85 -4.05 -15.60 6.41
N ASP A 86 -3.23 -16.51 5.87
CA ASP A 86 -3.37 -17.94 6.08
C ASP A 86 -3.32 -18.30 7.60
N ALA A 87 -2.41 -17.66 8.34
CA ALA A 87 -2.31 -17.88 9.79
C ALA A 87 -3.55 -17.38 10.55
N LEU A 88 -4.08 -16.21 10.18
CA LEU A 88 -5.30 -15.67 10.78
C LEU A 88 -6.51 -16.56 10.49
N ASP A 89 -6.65 -17.04 9.26
CA ASP A 89 -7.74 -17.94 8.86
C ASP A 89 -7.70 -19.24 9.62
N ILE A 90 -6.51 -19.86 9.76
CA ILE A 90 -6.31 -21.08 10.56
C ILE A 90 -6.67 -20.84 12.04
N LEU A 91 -6.25 -19.70 12.61
CA LEU A 91 -6.56 -19.38 14.01
C LEU A 91 -8.06 -19.20 14.24
N ILE A 92 -8.77 -18.61 13.27
CA ILE A 92 -10.23 -18.44 13.31
C ILE A 92 -10.91 -19.81 13.17
N GLU A 93 -10.50 -20.63 12.21
CA GLU A 93 -11.04 -21.96 12.00
C GLU A 93 -10.85 -22.86 13.24
N GLN A 94 -9.70 -22.76 13.89
CA GLN A 94 -9.40 -23.46 15.14
C GLN A 94 -10.07 -22.86 16.39
N GLN A 95 -10.87 -21.80 16.23
CA GLN A 95 -11.50 -21.06 17.33
C GLN A 95 -10.52 -20.48 18.36
N ARG A 96 -9.28 -20.25 17.96
CA ARG A 96 -8.22 -19.61 18.78
C ARG A 96 -8.24 -18.09 18.66
N LEU A 97 -8.84 -17.57 17.58
CA LEU A 97 -9.11 -16.15 17.35
C LEU A 97 -10.61 -16.01 17.04
N PRO A 98 -11.38 -15.21 17.80
CA PRO A 98 -12.74 -14.92 17.42
C PRO A 98 -12.82 -14.21 16.07
N ALA A 99 -13.73 -14.60 15.17
CA ALA A 99 -13.87 -13.97 13.86
C ALA A 99 -14.14 -12.45 13.93
N ALA A 100 -14.78 -11.98 15.02
CA ALA A 100 -14.98 -10.54 15.27
C ALA A 100 -13.68 -9.78 15.61
N GLU A 101 -12.60 -10.50 15.91
CA GLU A 101 -11.26 -9.95 16.18
C GLU A 101 -10.30 -10.13 15.01
N ASP A 102 -10.80 -10.55 13.85
CA ASP A 102 -10.01 -10.66 12.63
C ASP A 102 -9.33 -9.32 12.28
N LEU A 103 -8.17 -9.42 11.65
CA LEU A 103 -7.33 -8.27 11.32
C LEU A 103 -7.36 -8.01 9.82
N GLN A 104 -7.46 -6.74 9.46
CA GLN A 104 -7.26 -6.32 8.07
C GLN A 104 -5.78 -6.44 7.69
N VAL A 105 -5.45 -7.27 6.72
CA VAL A 105 -4.09 -7.38 6.19
C VAL A 105 -3.91 -6.40 5.05
N VAL A 106 -2.85 -5.58 5.12
CA VAL A 106 -2.57 -4.54 4.13
C VAL A 106 -1.14 -4.63 3.66
N VAL A 107 -0.94 -4.85 2.37
CA VAL A 107 0.36 -4.75 1.70
C VAL A 107 0.61 -3.30 1.34
N LEU A 108 1.75 -2.75 1.76
CA LEU A 108 2.17 -1.39 1.45
C LEU A 108 3.48 -1.44 0.66
N THR A 109 3.44 -0.97 -0.59
CA THR A 109 4.61 -0.99 -1.48
C THR A 109 4.83 0.35 -2.14
N GLY A 110 6.09 0.63 -2.50
CA GLY A 110 6.41 1.66 -3.50
C GLY A 110 6.27 1.11 -4.93
N ASP A 111 6.32 2.02 -5.87
CA ASP A 111 6.27 1.72 -7.30
C ASP A 111 7.40 0.78 -7.76
N GLY A 112 8.62 0.92 -7.24
CA GLY A 112 9.72 0.02 -7.56
C GLY A 112 9.44 -1.45 -7.24
N ALA A 113 8.75 -1.72 -6.13
CA ALA A 113 8.28 -3.06 -5.79
C ALA A 113 7.11 -3.48 -6.70
N ALA A 114 6.09 -2.63 -6.84
CA ALA A 114 4.86 -2.96 -7.55
C ALA A 114 5.06 -3.17 -9.05
N TYR A 115 5.80 -2.27 -9.71
CA TYR A 115 6.03 -2.32 -11.18
C TYR A 115 7.23 -3.20 -11.59
N GLY A 116 8.09 -3.56 -10.63
CA GLY A 116 9.35 -4.25 -10.89
C GLY A 116 9.52 -5.50 -10.05
N MET A 117 10.32 -5.41 -8.99
CA MET A 117 10.81 -6.57 -8.25
C MET A 117 9.72 -7.45 -7.61
N GLY A 118 8.59 -6.88 -7.22
CA GLY A 118 7.48 -7.60 -6.58
C GLY A 118 6.34 -7.98 -7.52
N LEU A 119 6.43 -7.68 -8.83
CA LEU A 119 5.34 -7.93 -9.77
C LEU A 119 4.92 -9.40 -9.82
N SER A 120 5.87 -10.33 -9.86
CA SER A 120 5.59 -11.78 -9.88
C SER A 120 4.93 -12.26 -8.59
N SER A 121 5.38 -11.77 -7.45
CA SER A 121 4.80 -12.08 -6.14
C SER A 121 3.37 -11.55 -6.01
N THR A 122 3.13 -10.34 -6.51
CA THR A 122 1.79 -9.73 -6.56
C THR A 122 0.86 -10.50 -7.50
N SER A 123 1.34 -10.88 -8.69
CA SER A 123 0.60 -11.69 -9.64
C SER A 123 0.17 -13.04 -9.04
N GLY A 124 1.10 -13.72 -8.35
CA GLY A 124 0.78 -14.99 -7.68
C GLY A 124 -0.18 -14.84 -6.50
N ALA A 125 -0.18 -13.70 -5.82
CA ALA A 125 -1.14 -13.42 -4.75
C ALA A 125 -2.55 -13.17 -5.31
N MET A 126 -2.65 -12.43 -6.42
CA MET A 126 -3.92 -12.19 -7.11
C MET A 126 -4.53 -13.48 -7.67
N GLU A 127 -3.70 -14.39 -8.21
CA GLU A 127 -4.18 -15.70 -8.70
C GLU A 127 -4.80 -16.55 -7.59
N ARG A 128 -4.33 -16.39 -6.35
CA ARG A 128 -4.85 -17.12 -5.19
C ARG A 128 -6.05 -16.45 -4.53
N GLU A 129 -6.49 -15.30 -5.03
CA GLU A 129 -7.64 -14.54 -4.47
C GLU A 129 -7.50 -14.30 -2.96
N LEU A 130 -6.30 -13.91 -2.52
CA LEU A 130 -6.00 -13.72 -1.10
C LEU A 130 -6.69 -12.47 -0.53
N ASP A 131 -7.34 -12.61 0.62
CA ASP A 131 -8.06 -11.54 1.29
C ASP A 131 -7.11 -10.56 1.97
N PHE A 132 -6.55 -9.62 1.19
CA PHE A 132 -5.79 -8.49 1.68
C PHE A 132 -5.92 -7.26 0.76
N ILE A 133 -5.70 -6.09 1.31
CA ILE A 133 -5.65 -4.84 0.53
C ILE A 133 -4.21 -4.59 0.08
N TYR A 134 -4.01 -4.33 -1.20
CA TYR A 134 -2.71 -3.94 -1.75
C TYR A 134 -2.69 -2.45 -2.08
N ILE A 135 -1.76 -1.72 -1.49
CA ILE A 135 -1.57 -0.29 -1.68
C ILE A 135 -0.19 -0.03 -2.27
N CYS A 136 -0.17 0.59 -3.45
CA CYS A 136 1.05 1.09 -4.06
C CYS A 136 1.10 2.62 -3.97
N TYR A 137 2.07 3.18 -3.23
CA TYR A 137 2.39 4.59 -3.32
C TYR A 137 3.38 4.80 -4.48
N ASP A 138 2.90 5.48 -5.52
CA ASP A 138 3.65 5.73 -6.75
C ASP A 138 4.30 7.12 -6.70
N ASN A 139 5.60 7.18 -6.47
CA ASN A 139 6.41 8.40 -6.53
C ASN A 139 7.36 8.42 -7.73
N GLU A 140 7.10 7.54 -8.73
CA GLU A 140 7.76 7.49 -10.04
C GLU A 140 9.26 7.18 -9.99
N GLY A 141 9.74 6.51 -8.93
CA GLY A 141 11.14 6.10 -8.81
C GLY A 141 11.48 5.43 -7.50
N TYR A 142 12.72 4.94 -7.38
CA TYR A 142 13.27 4.46 -6.12
C TYR A 142 13.72 5.66 -5.28
N GLY A 143 12.75 6.34 -4.63
CA GLY A 143 13.00 7.60 -3.91
C GLY A 143 13.95 7.45 -2.73
N ASN A 144 13.75 6.42 -1.89
CA ASN A 144 14.51 6.21 -0.66
C ASN A 144 16.02 6.01 -0.90
N THR A 145 16.40 5.44 -2.02
CA THR A 145 17.80 5.15 -2.38
C THR A 145 18.49 6.26 -3.17
N GLY A 146 17.81 7.37 -3.42
CA GLY A 146 18.37 8.52 -4.13
C GLY A 146 17.81 8.72 -5.54
N GLN A 147 16.56 8.38 -5.77
CA GLN A 147 15.81 8.67 -6.99
C GLN A 147 16.36 7.99 -8.25
N GLN A 148 16.53 6.68 -8.22
CA GLN A 148 16.74 5.87 -9.41
C GLN A 148 15.42 5.67 -10.17
N PHE A 149 15.47 5.41 -11.48
CA PHE A 149 14.27 5.13 -12.25
C PHE A 149 13.64 3.79 -11.86
N SER A 150 12.32 3.72 -11.91
CA SER A 150 11.51 2.50 -11.73
C SER A 150 10.68 2.19 -12.97
N GLY A 151 9.82 1.17 -12.89
CA GLY A 151 8.82 0.92 -13.92
C GLY A 151 7.72 1.98 -14.02
N ALA A 152 7.63 2.88 -13.04
CA ALA A 152 6.69 3.99 -13.01
C ALA A 152 7.25 5.30 -13.53
N THR A 153 8.55 5.37 -13.81
CA THR A 153 9.21 6.59 -14.25
C THR A 153 8.73 7.01 -15.64
N PRO A 154 8.29 8.27 -15.83
CA PRO A 154 7.87 8.77 -17.12
C PRO A 154 9.01 8.82 -18.13
N HIS A 155 8.66 8.73 -19.42
CA HIS A 155 9.63 8.90 -20.50
C HIS A 155 10.32 10.28 -20.39
N ALA A 156 11.62 10.30 -20.69
CA ALA A 156 12.49 11.47 -20.61
C ALA A 156 12.68 12.09 -19.21
N ALA A 157 12.10 11.51 -18.15
CA ALA A 157 12.33 11.97 -16.78
C ALA A 157 13.82 11.77 -16.38
N ARG A 158 14.35 12.76 -15.66
CA ARG A 158 15.73 12.71 -15.16
C ARG A 158 15.73 12.10 -13.77
N THR A 159 16.56 11.09 -13.59
CA THR A 159 16.78 10.42 -12.31
C THR A 159 18.27 10.21 -12.07
N ALA A 160 18.65 9.71 -10.91
CA ALA A 160 20.05 9.41 -10.61
C ALA A 160 20.67 8.38 -11.59
N THR A 161 19.86 7.52 -12.19
CA THR A 161 20.30 6.48 -13.13
C THR A 161 19.85 6.74 -14.58
N SER A 162 19.20 7.86 -14.85
CA SER A 162 18.82 8.32 -16.19
C SER A 162 19.13 9.82 -16.32
N THR A 163 20.39 10.14 -16.52
CA THR A 163 20.91 11.51 -16.48
C THR A 163 20.80 12.24 -17.82
N CYS A 164 21.21 13.53 -17.82
CA CYS A 164 21.32 14.32 -19.04
C CYS A 164 22.26 13.63 -20.06
N PRO A 165 22.03 13.88 -21.39
CA PRO A 165 21.00 14.77 -21.94
C PRO A 165 19.63 14.11 -22.16
N HIS A 166 19.53 12.78 -22.15
CA HIS A 166 18.36 12.08 -22.70
C HIS A 166 17.28 11.68 -21.68
N GLY A 167 17.62 11.60 -20.38
CA GLY A 167 16.69 11.13 -19.37
C GLY A 167 16.36 9.62 -19.52
N PHE A 168 15.25 9.18 -18.95
CA PHE A 168 14.78 7.80 -19.01
C PHE A 168 14.22 7.45 -20.40
N ALA A 169 14.81 6.46 -21.05
CA ALA A 169 14.45 6.06 -22.42
C ALA A 169 13.20 5.14 -22.47
N GLY A 170 12.81 4.56 -21.34
CA GLY A 170 11.62 3.69 -21.26
C GLY A 170 10.32 4.47 -21.11
N TYR A 171 9.23 3.72 -20.95
CA TYR A 171 7.88 4.26 -20.70
C TYR A 171 7.34 3.73 -19.37
N LYS A 172 6.54 4.56 -18.69
CA LYS A 172 5.79 4.14 -17.50
C LYS A 172 4.89 2.96 -17.86
N LYS A 173 4.96 1.89 -17.05
CA LYS A 173 4.07 0.75 -17.18
C LYS A 173 2.66 1.13 -16.73
N ASP A 174 1.65 0.58 -17.35
CA ASP A 174 0.27 0.71 -16.89
C ASP A 174 -0.04 -0.39 -15.85
N LEU A 175 0.23 -0.08 -14.58
CA LEU A 175 0.00 -1.00 -13.48
C LEU A 175 -1.48 -1.31 -13.28
N PHE A 176 -2.35 -0.32 -13.51
CA PHE A 176 -3.79 -0.52 -13.40
C PHE A 176 -4.27 -1.61 -14.36
N SER A 177 -3.90 -1.53 -15.63
CA SER A 177 -4.25 -2.54 -16.64
C SER A 177 -3.61 -3.90 -16.36
N ILE A 178 -2.36 -3.93 -15.89
CA ILE A 178 -1.68 -5.17 -15.50
C ILE A 178 -2.47 -5.88 -14.38
N TRP A 179 -2.87 -5.16 -13.35
CA TRP A 179 -3.63 -5.75 -12.24
C TRP A 179 -5.07 -6.07 -12.60
N ALA A 180 -5.74 -5.21 -13.37
CA ALA A 180 -7.09 -5.46 -13.85
C ALA A 180 -7.20 -6.73 -14.72
N ALA A 181 -6.12 -7.08 -15.45
CA ALA A 181 -6.05 -8.31 -16.24
C ALA A 181 -6.12 -9.60 -15.39
N HIS A 182 -5.75 -9.54 -14.11
CA HIS A 182 -5.90 -10.65 -13.16
C HIS A 182 -7.33 -10.78 -12.62
N LYS A 183 -8.22 -9.81 -12.93
CA LYS A 183 -9.63 -9.77 -12.48
C LYS A 183 -9.79 -9.86 -10.95
N PRO A 184 -9.02 -9.11 -10.15
CA PRO A 184 -9.21 -9.10 -8.70
C PRO A 184 -10.59 -8.50 -8.36
N ALA A 185 -11.05 -8.71 -7.13
CA ALA A 185 -12.34 -8.19 -6.66
C ALA A 185 -12.47 -6.67 -6.81
N TYR A 186 -11.34 -5.94 -6.73
CA TYR A 186 -11.33 -4.48 -6.86
C TYR A 186 -9.96 -3.94 -7.29
N VAL A 187 -9.96 -3.00 -8.23
CA VAL A 187 -8.78 -2.18 -8.59
C VAL A 187 -9.21 -0.72 -8.67
N ALA A 188 -8.40 0.17 -8.13
CA ALA A 188 -8.65 1.60 -8.21
C ALA A 188 -7.34 2.39 -8.21
N THR A 189 -7.36 3.55 -8.82
CA THR A 189 -6.34 4.60 -8.67
C THR A 189 -6.90 5.74 -7.83
N VAL A 190 -6.04 6.36 -7.04
CA VAL A 190 -6.40 7.51 -6.22
C VAL A 190 -5.24 8.49 -6.17
N ILE A 191 -5.53 9.74 -5.92
CA ILE A 191 -4.55 10.77 -5.60
C ILE A 191 -4.72 11.21 -4.15
N GLY A 192 -3.62 11.29 -3.40
CA GLY A 192 -3.66 11.67 -1.97
C GLY A 192 -4.24 13.05 -1.70
N ALA A 193 -4.25 13.94 -2.70
CA ALA A 193 -4.85 15.26 -2.60
C ALA A 193 -6.40 15.28 -2.67
N GLU A 194 -7.04 14.12 -2.89
CA GLU A 194 -8.50 13.98 -2.97
C GLU A 194 -9.02 13.04 -1.85
N PRO A 195 -9.05 13.52 -0.60
CA PRO A 195 -9.26 12.67 0.58
C PRO A 195 -10.64 11.98 0.58
N LEU A 196 -11.68 12.61 0.03
CA LEU A 196 -13.00 11.97 -0.07
C LEU A 196 -13.02 10.82 -1.09
N ASP A 197 -12.33 10.96 -2.21
CA ASP A 197 -12.20 9.89 -3.20
C ASP A 197 -11.37 8.73 -2.63
N LEU A 198 -10.26 9.07 -1.97
CA LEU A 198 -9.42 8.12 -1.24
C LEU A 198 -10.25 7.33 -0.22
N ALA A 199 -10.97 8.02 0.65
CA ALA A 199 -11.77 7.41 1.70
C ALA A 199 -12.83 6.44 1.18
N ARG A 200 -13.57 6.85 0.14
CA ARG A 200 -14.59 6.01 -0.51
C ARG A 200 -14.00 4.76 -1.13
N LYS A 201 -12.84 4.88 -1.78
CA LYS A 201 -12.17 3.75 -2.42
C LYS A 201 -11.59 2.77 -1.41
N VAL A 202 -10.98 3.25 -0.33
CA VAL A 202 -10.50 2.40 0.77
C VAL A 202 -11.66 1.71 1.46
N GLU A 203 -12.73 2.43 1.81
CA GLU A 203 -13.93 1.85 2.40
C GLU A 203 -14.52 0.75 1.52
N LYS A 204 -14.58 0.98 0.20
CA LYS A 204 -15.04 -0.04 -0.74
C LYS A 204 -14.13 -1.26 -0.77
N ALA A 205 -12.81 -1.07 -0.76
CA ALA A 205 -11.85 -2.18 -0.70
C ALA A 205 -12.06 -3.05 0.54
N MET A 206 -12.31 -2.43 1.71
CA MET A 206 -12.56 -3.16 2.97
C MET A 206 -13.85 -4.03 2.94
N GLN A 207 -14.80 -3.75 2.05
CA GLN A 207 -16.05 -4.49 1.93
C GLN A 207 -15.98 -5.69 0.99
N LEU A 208 -14.88 -5.82 0.27
CA LEU A 208 -14.67 -6.86 -0.74
C LEU A 208 -13.63 -7.87 -0.23
N LYS A 209 -13.73 -9.08 -0.71
CA LYS A 209 -12.81 -10.18 -0.38
C LYS A 209 -12.24 -10.77 -1.66
N GLY A 210 -10.96 -11.14 -1.65
CA GLY A 210 -10.27 -11.76 -2.78
C GLY A 210 -9.44 -10.83 -3.64
#